data_c5a887c5322f41e07708ac3363a94649
#
_entry.id   c5a887c5322f41e07708ac3363a94649
#
_cell.length_a   1.000
_cell.length_b   1.000
_cell.length_c   1.000
_cell.angle_alpha   90.00
_cell.angle_beta   90.00
_cell.angle_gamma   90.00
#
_symmetry.space_group_name_H-M   'P 1'
#
loop_
_entity.id
_entity.type
_entity.pdbx_description
1 polymer ?
#
loop_
_entity_poly.entity_id
_entity_poly.type
_entity_poly.pdbx_seq_one_letter_code
_entity_poly.pdbx_strand_id
1 'polypeptide(L)'
;MSNMKAEVEKRLSEFRKVRKIGEGTYGEVHEALDTANNNRKVAMKKLHIENKDEGIPITALREMCILKHLHHENVVELYEIIQDVDKIVLIFEYAEMDLKKYLDKVKGGIKNVKLIQSFTLQILNGLYYCNINRIIHRDLKPQNLLITNDLKLKLCDFGLSRMFSLPMGKMTHEIVTLWYRPPEILSGIENYTTKVDSWSIGCIMAEMVTGKPLFPGDSEIGQLFKIFQLLGTPNDDTWPGVSKLPEYSIKFPQWRHQNIKNIKEFKDFDKDGLDLMERCLQMDPEKRSTIREALNHPFIARYRDEEGGNNDSGE
;
A
#
# COMPACT_ATOMS: atom_id res chain seq x y z
N MET A 1 -38.13 -2.93 12.97
CA MET A 1 -37.20 -1.79 12.93
C MET A 1 -36.74 -1.33 14.31
N SER A 2 -37.60 -1.20 15.34
CA SER A 2 -37.22 -0.73 16.68
C SER A 2 -36.24 -1.67 17.42
N ASN A 3 -36.39 -3.00 17.33
CA ASN A 3 -35.49 -3.97 17.97
C ASN A 3 -34.07 -3.95 17.34
N MET A 4 -33.96 -3.84 16.03
CA MET A 4 -32.68 -3.82 15.33
C MET A 4 -31.86 -2.55 15.66
N LYS A 5 -32.55 -1.40 15.80
CA LYS A 5 -31.90 -0.15 16.20
C LYS A 5 -31.37 -0.22 17.64
N ALA A 6 -32.14 -0.77 18.54
CA ALA A 6 -31.73 -0.95 19.96
C ALA A 6 -30.50 -1.89 20.05
N GLU A 7 -30.45 -2.94 19.24
CA GLU A 7 -29.34 -3.90 19.20
C GLU A 7 -28.04 -3.26 18.66
N VAL A 8 -28.15 -2.45 17.60
CA VAL A 8 -27.03 -1.66 17.05
C VAL A 8 -26.51 -0.64 18.07
N GLU A 9 -27.41 0.12 18.73
CA GLU A 9 -27.03 1.09 19.75
C GLU A 9 -26.34 0.41 20.94
N LYS A 10 -26.85 -0.75 21.39
CA LYS A 10 -26.23 -1.56 22.43
C LYS A 10 -24.83 -1.97 22.03
N ARG A 11 -24.66 -2.53 20.81
CA ARG A 11 -23.32 -2.97 20.33
C ARG A 11 -22.34 -1.80 20.23
N LEU A 12 -22.79 -0.64 19.73
CA LEU A 12 -21.95 0.57 19.66
C LEU A 12 -21.55 1.09 21.06
N SER A 13 -22.39 0.92 22.08
CA SER A 13 -22.08 1.34 23.45
C SER A 13 -20.99 0.49 24.12
N GLU A 14 -20.73 -0.71 23.61
CA GLU A 14 -19.65 -1.60 24.07
C GLU A 14 -18.27 -1.14 23.60
N PHE A 15 -18.18 -0.16 22.67
CA PHE A 15 -16.93 0.44 22.22
C PHE A 15 -16.65 1.76 22.94
N ARG A 16 -15.73 1.74 23.88
CA ARG A 16 -15.27 2.95 24.58
C ARG A 16 -14.20 3.66 23.76
N LYS A 17 -14.55 4.79 23.15
CA LYS A 17 -13.59 5.63 22.43
C LYS A 17 -12.52 6.16 23.36
N VAL A 18 -11.24 6.13 22.89
CA VAL A 18 -10.08 6.61 23.63
C VAL A 18 -9.61 7.95 23.03
N ARG A 19 -9.29 7.97 21.75
CA ARG A 19 -8.82 9.18 21.04
C ARG A 19 -9.03 9.05 19.53
N LYS A 20 -9.04 10.18 18.83
CA LYS A 20 -8.97 10.22 17.36
C LYS A 20 -7.53 9.88 16.92
N ILE A 21 -7.37 8.96 15.98
CA ILE A 21 -6.06 8.50 15.47
C ILE A 21 -5.85 8.83 14.00
N GLY A 22 -6.93 9.15 13.28
CA GLY A 22 -6.86 9.51 11.86
C GLY A 22 -8.16 10.13 11.36
N GLU A 23 -8.05 10.69 10.16
CA GLU A 23 -9.17 11.16 9.37
C GLU A 23 -8.94 10.66 7.95
N GLY A 24 -9.91 9.98 7.38
CA GLY A 24 -9.87 9.46 6.01
C GLY A 24 -10.90 10.16 5.13
N THR A 25 -10.87 9.89 3.84
CA THR A 25 -11.77 10.45 2.82
C THR A 25 -13.27 10.30 3.20
N TYR A 26 -13.60 9.27 3.95
CA TYR A 26 -14.99 8.90 4.27
C TYR A 26 -15.36 9.05 5.74
N GLY A 27 -14.47 9.57 6.60
CA GLY A 27 -14.77 9.77 7.99
C GLY A 27 -13.60 9.66 8.95
N GLU A 28 -13.92 9.67 10.24
CA GLU A 28 -12.95 9.67 11.33
C GLU A 28 -12.60 8.27 11.79
N VAL A 29 -11.33 8.07 12.15
CA VAL A 29 -10.84 6.84 12.77
C VAL A 29 -10.46 7.10 14.22
N HIS A 30 -11.01 6.30 15.14
CA HIS A 30 -10.74 6.39 16.57
C HIS A 30 -10.11 5.11 17.10
N GLU A 31 -9.16 5.25 18.00
CA GLU A 31 -8.80 4.17 18.92
C GLU A 31 -9.96 3.95 19.88
N ALA A 32 -10.38 2.70 20.06
CA ALA A 32 -11.42 2.34 20.99
C ALA A 32 -11.08 1.04 21.72
N LEU A 33 -11.75 0.81 22.84
CA LEU A 33 -11.70 -0.45 23.59
C LEU A 33 -13.02 -1.18 23.43
N ASP A 34 -12.98 -2.40 22.93
CA ASP A 34 -14.10 -3.32 22.83
C ASP A 34 -14.30 -3.98 24.21
N THR A 35 -15.21 -3.42 25.00
CA THR A 35 -15.44 -3.86 26.40
C THR A 35 -16.11 -5.22 26.49
N ALA A 36 -16.82 -5.65 25.44
CA ALA A 36 -17.39 -6.98 25.36
C ALA A 36 -16.33 -8.07 25.07
N ASN A 37 -15.16 -7.69 24.56
CA ASN A 37 -14.05 -8.59 24.24
C ASN A 37 -12.77 -8.22 25.02
N ASN A 38 -12.82 -8.32 26.35
CA ASN A 38 -11.70 -8.12 27.28
C ASN A 38 -10.95 -6.78 27.10
N ASN A 39 -11.67 -5.69 26.80
CA ASN A 39 -11.09 -4.38 26.49
C ASN A 39 -10.05 -4.43 25.38
N ARG A 40 -10.26 -5.30 24.38
CA ARG A 40 -9.37 -5.39 23.20
C ARG A 40 -9.31 -4.03 22.52
N LYS A 41 -8.09 -3.58 22.22
CA LYS A 41 -7.90 -2.36 21.40
C LYS A 41 -8.34 -2.61 19.98
N VAL A 42 -9.11 -1.67 19.43
CA VAL A 42 -9.62 -1.69 18.04
C VAL A 42 -9.49 -0.31 17.41
N ALA A 43 -9.43 -0.28 16.08
CA ALA A 43 -9.57 0.94 15.29
C ALA A 43 -11.01 1.02 14.76
N MET A 44 -11.75 2.04 15.21
CA MET A 44 -13.13 2.28 14.83
C MET A 44 -13.18 3.36 13.74
N LYS A 45 -13.49 2.97 12.50
CA LYS A 45 -13.67 3.88 11.36
C LYS A 45 -15.15 4.16 11.17
N LYS A 46 -15.54 5.42 11.36
CA LYS A 46 -16.92 5.85 11.19
C LYS A 46 -17.11 6.47 9.83
N LEU A 47 -17.96 5.87 9.00
CA LEU A 47 -18.34 6.39 7.70
C LEU A 47 -19.64 7.18 7.83
N HIS A 48 -19.63 8.45 7.37
CA HIS A 48 -20.82 9.25 7.27
C HIS A 48 -21.47 9.07 5.90
N ILE A 49 -22.76 8.85 5.89
CA ILE A 49 -23.58 8.87 4.68
C ILE A 49 -24.07 10.31 4.53
N GLU A 50 -23.39 11.10 3.69
CA GLU A 50 -23.67 12.54 3.54
C GLU A 50 -25.05 12.81 2.93
N ASN A 51 -25.46 11.99 1.96
CA ASN A 51 -26.77 12.07 1.32
C ASN A 51 -27.53 10.74 1.47
N LYS A 52 -28.65 10.77 2.18
CA LYS A 52 -29.52 9.59 2.34
C LYS A 52 -30.00 9.02 0.99
N ASP A 53 -30.14 9.88 -0.02
CA ASP A 53 -30.61 9.52 -1.35
C ASP A 53 -29.51 8.89 -2.23
N GLU A 54 -28.23 9.13 -1.95
CA GLU A 54 -27.09 8.58 -2.69
C GLU A 54 -26.58 7.25 -2.12
N GLY A 55 -26.96 6.93 -0.87
CA GLY A 55 -26.58 5.69 -0.21
C GLY A 55 -25.09 5.63 0.20
N ILE A 56 -24.58 4.40 0.34
CA ILE A 56 -23.18 4.16 0.75
C ILE A 56 -22.26 4.35 -0.45
N PRO A 57 -21.16 5.11 -0.34
CA PRO A 57 -20.18 5.27 -1.41
C PRO A 57 -19.69 3.90 -1.93
N ILE A 58 -19.64 3.74 -3.26
CA ILE A 58 -19.21 2.48 -3.91
C ILE A 58 -17.82 2.05 -3.46
N THR A 59 -16.93 3.00 -3.21
CA THR A 59 -15.58 2.76 -2.68
C THR A 59 -15.60 2.16 -1.29
N ALA A 60 -16.47 2.64 -0.40
CA ALA A 60 -16.64 2.08 0.95
C ALA A 60 -17.26 0.66 0.91
N LEU A 61 -18.27 0.45 0.06
CA LEU A 61 -18.84 -0.89 -0.16
C LEU A 61 -17.78 -1.88 -0.67
N ARG A 62 -16.94 -1.43 -1.59
CA ARG A 62 -15.84 -2.25 -2.15
C ARG A 62 -14.83 -2.61 -1.08
N GLU A 63 -14.37 -1.63 -0.28
CA GLU A 63 -13.46 -1.87 0.85
C GLU A 63 -14.03 -2.92 1.80
N MET A 64 -15.28 -2.77 2.20
CA MET A 64 -15.97 -3.71 3.07
C MET A 64 -16.06 -5.12 2.49
N CYS A 65 -16.46 -5.24 1.22
CA CYS A 65 -16.57 -6.53 0.54
C CYS A 65 -15.22 -7.23 0.42
N ILE A 66 -14.15 -6.50 0.07
CA ILE A 66 -12.79 -7.04 -0.05
C ILE A 66 -12.30 -7.51 1.32
N LEU A 67 -12.33 -6.63 2.32
CA LEU A 67 -11.78 -6.91 3.64
C LEU A 67 -12.51 -8.05 4.37
N LYS A 68 -13.81 -8.21 4.14
CA LYS A 68 -14.58 -9.31 4.75
C LYS A 68 -14.10 -10.70 4.31
N HIS A 69 -13.42 -10.80 3.16
CA HIS A 69 -12.94 -12.06 2.58
C HIS A 69 -11.43 -12.26 2.74
N LEU A 70 -10.70 -11.23 3.20
CA LEU A 70 -9.26 -11.30 3.38
C LEU A 70 -8.90 -11.59 4.84
N HIS A 71 -8.23 -12.74 5.06
CA HIS A 71 -7.70 -13.13 6.36
C HIS A 71 -6.23 -13.52 6.20
N HIS A 72 -5.31 -12.61 6.55
CA HIS A 72 -3.87 -12.82 6.45
C HIS A 72 -3.14 -11.95 7.47
N GLU A 73 -2.05 -12.46 8.05
CA GLU A 73 -1.27 -11.75 9.07
C GLU A 73 -0.74 -10.37 8.63
N ASN A 74 -0.49 -10.18 7.33
CA ASN A 74 -0.02 -8.92 6.77
C ASN A 74 -1.13 -8.11 6.06
N VAL A 75 -2.38 -8.38 6.36
CA VAL A 75 -3.55 -7.59 5.94
C VAL A 75 -4.33 -7.22 7.19
N VAL A 76 -4.75 -5.95 7.30
CA VAL A 76 -5.55 -5.49 8.44
C VAL A 76 -6.85 -6.28 8.53
N GLU A 77 -7.16 -6.83 9.70
CA GLU A 77 -8.37 -7.61 9.89
C GLU A 77 -9.57 -6.70 10.16
N LEU A 78 -10.68 -6.96 9.46
CA LEU A 78 -11.98 -6.35 9.71
C LEU A 78 -12.77 -7.27 10.65
N TYR A 79 -12.89 -6.89 11.91
CA TYR A 79 -13.60 -7.69 12.91
C TYR A 79 -15.11 -7.64 12.74
N GLU A 80 -15.65 -6.43 12.51
CA GLU A 80 -17.10 -6.23 12.51
C GLU A 80 -17.50 -5.04 11.64
N ILE A 81 -18.69 -5.13 11.05
CA ILE A 81 -19.38 -4.04 10.35
C ILE A 81 -20.67 -3.78 11.09
N ILE A 82 -20.81 -2.61 11.70
CA ILE A 82 -22.02 -2.18 12.41
C ILE A 82 -22.73 -1.14 11.55
N GLN A 83 -23.89 -1.52 11.04
CA GLN A 83 -24.69 -0.65 10.19
C GLN A 83 -25.86 -0.06 10.96
N ASP A 84 -25.95 1.27 10.99
CA ASP A 84 -27.09 2.04 11.48
C ASP A 84 -27.74 2.78 10.28
N VAL A 85 -28.87 3.43 10.53
CA VAL A 85 -29.67 4.11 9.49
C VAL A 85 -28.85 5.17 8.74
N ASP A 86 -28.01 5.92 9.45
CA ASP A 86 -27.29 7.10 8.93
C ASP A 86 -25.77 6.96 8.97
N LYS A 87 -25.23 5.80 9.39
CA LYS A 87 -23.79 5.60 9.53
C LYS A 87 -23.41 4.12 9.43
N ILE A 88 -22.21 3.88 8.96
CA ILE A 88 -21.54 2.59 9.02
C ILE A 88 -20.32 2.76 9.91
N VAL A 89 -20.12 1.80 10.79
CA VAL A 89 -18.95 1.75 11.67
C VAL A 89 -18.21 0.45 11.38
N LEU A 90 -16.96 0.57 10.97
CA LEU A 90 -16.05 -0.55 10.70
C LEU A 90 -15.12 -0.70 11.89
N ILE A 91 -15.06 -1.91 12.44
CA ILE A 91 -14.19 -2.24 13.56
C ILE A 91 -13.01 -3.06 13.03
N PHE A 92 -11.84 -2.47 13.10
CA PHE A 92 -10.60 -3.07 12.60
C PHE A 92 -9.67 -3.48 13.75
N GLU A 93 -8.76 -4.36 13.42
CA GLU A 93 -7.55 -4.59 14.19
C GLU A 93 -6.82 -3.27 14.43
N TYR A 94 -6.28 -3.08 15.63
CA TYR A 94 -5.54 -1.88 16.01
C TYR A 94 -4.05 -2.05 15.72
N ALA A 95 -3.46 -1.01 15.16
CA ALA A 95 -2.01 -0.86 15.03
C ALA A 95 -1.58 0.52 15.58
N GLU A 96 -0.40 0.59 16.14
CA GLU A 96 0.09 1.77 16.85
C GLU A 96 0.39 2.95 15.93
N MET A 97 0.89 2.66 14.73
CA MET A 97 1.25 3.71 13.76
C MET A 97 1.29 3.16 12.34
N ASP A 98 1.39 4.03 11.38
CA ASP A 98 1.73 3.70 10.00
C ASP A 98 3.25 3.85 9.74
N LEU A 99 3.72 3.27 8.63
CA LEU A 99 5.14 3.31 8.25
C LEU A 99 5.62 4.75 8.01
N LYS A 100 4.77 5.67 7.56
CA LYS A 100 5.15 7.08 7.41
C LYS A 100 5.51 7.71 8.75
N LYS A 101 4.65 7.55 9.75
CA LYS A 101 4.93 8.01 11.13
C LYS A 101 6.17 7.34 11.71
N TYR A 102 6.39 6.06 11.39
CA TYR A 102 7.61 5.36 11.80
C TYR A 102 8.85 6.00 11.18
N LEU A 103 8.86 6.23 9.87
CA LEU A 103 9.99 6.86 9.15
C LEU A 103 10.26 8.29 9.62
N ASP A 104 9.22 9.07 9.90
CA ASP A 104 9.35 10.42 10.44
C ASP A 104 10.03 10.44 11.83
N LYS A 105 9.81 9.41 12.65
CA LYS A 105 10.48 9.24 13.95
C LYS A 105 11.94 8.84 13.80
N VAL A 106 12.25 7.94 12.87
CA VAL A 106 13.61 7.39 12.68
C VAL A 106 14.58 8.41 12.08
N LYS A 107 14.11 9.44 11.39
CA LYS A 107 14.88 10.52 10.73
C LYS A 107 16.08 10.01 9.92
N GLY A 108 16.02 10.14 8.62
CA GLY A 108 17.10 9.75 7.70
C GLY A 108 17.12 8.26 7.33
N GLY A 109 15.99 7.59 7.44
CA GLY A 109 15.78 6.21 7.00
C GLY A 109 16.20 5.14 8.01
N ILE A 110 15.78 3.93 7.75
CA ILE A 110 16.05 2.74 8.56
C ILE A 110 17.48 2.29 8.28
N LYS A 111 18.31 2.19 9.31
CA LYS A 111 19.72 1.74 9.18
C LYS A 111 19.87 0.23 9.32
N ASN A 112 18.93 -0.42 9.96
CA ASN A 112 18.94 -1.87 10.11
C ASN A 112 18.40 -2.53 8.83
N VAL A 113 19.28 -3.15 8.04
CA VAL A 113 18.93 -3.84 6.79
C VAL A 113 17.96 -5.00 7.05
N LYS A 114 18.13 -5.75 8.15
CA LYS A 114 17.21 -6.85 8.51
C LYS A 114 15.77 -6.35 8.75
N LEU A 115 15.61 -5.16 9.32
CA LEU A 115 14.28 -4.57 9.48
C LEU A 115 13.66 -4.17 8.15
N ILE A 116 14.46 -3.65 7.19
CA ILE A 116 13.99 -3.36 5.83
C ILE A 116 13.60 -4.66 5.13
N GLN A 117 14.39 -5.74 5.26
CA GLN A 117 14.05 -7.06 4.71
C GLN A 117 12.75 -7.60 5.30
N SER A 118 12.61 -7.53 6.63
CA SER A 118 11.40 -7.96 7.35
C SER A 118 10.16 -7.20 6.85
N PHE A 119 10.21 -5.86 6.82
CA PHE A 119 9.09 -5.07 6.34
C PHE A 119 8.78 -5.34 4.86
N THR A 120 9.81 -5.45 4.02
CA THR A 120 9.62 -5.77 2.59
C THR A 120 8.99 -7.14 2.40
N LEU A 121 9.46 -8.16 3.12
CA LEU A 121 8.88 -9.51 3.09
C LEU A 121 7.40 -9.48 3.51
N GLN A 122 7.07 -8.78 4.58
CA GLN A 122 5.70 -8.69 5.08
C GLN A 122 4.77 -7.98 4.08
N ILE A 123 5.22 -6.89 3.43
CA ILE A 123 4.48 -6.22 2.34
C ILE A 123 4.25 -7.21 1.19
N LEU A 124 5.30 -7.90 0.76
CA LEU A 124 5.23 -8.87 -0.33
C LEU A 124 4.28 -10.03 -0.03
N ASN A 125 4.29 -10.57 1.19
CA ASN A 125 3.38 -11.64 1.62
C ASN A 125 1.93 -11.19 1.58
N GLY A 126 1.62 -10.02 2.14
CA GLY A 126 0.27 -9.45 2.10
C GLY A 126 -0.22 -9.21 0.67
N LEU A 127 0.63 -8.66 -0.20
CA LEU A 127 0.28 -8.44 -1.61
C LEU A 127 0.16 -9.74 -2.41
N TYR A 128 1.02 -10.72 -2.14
CA TYR A 128 0.90 -12.02 -2.78
C TYR A 128 -0.44 -12.67 -2.42
N TYR A 129 -0.83 -12.59 -1.15
CA TYR A 129 -2.14 -13.05 -0.70
C TYR A 129 -3.30 -12.30 -1.39
N CYS A 130 -3.20 -10.98 -1.53
CA CYS A 130 -4.18 -10.20 -2.31
C CYS A 130 -4.24 -10.67 -3.76
N ASN A 131 -3.09 -10.88 -4.41
CA ASN A 131 -3.01 -11.26 -5.82
C ASN A 131 -3.60 -12.64 -6.10
N ILE A 132 -3.39 -13.65 -5.25
CA ILE A 132 -4.02 -14.96 -5.40
C ILE A 132 -5.55 -14.89 -5.22
N ASN A 133 -6.04 -13.91 -4.43
CA ASN A 133 -7.45 -13.57 -4.29
C ASN A 133 -7.95 -12.59 -5.37
N ARG A 134 -7.17 -12.35 -6.43
CA ARG A 134 -7.50 -11.46 -7.55
C ARG A 134 -7.75 -10.00 -7.15
N ILE A 135 -7.03 -9.52 -6.16
CA ILE A 135 -7.11 -8.16 -5.68
C ILE A 135 -5.80 -7.43 -5.98
N ILE A 136 -5.89 -6.25 -6.58
CA ILE A 136 -4.79 -5.29 -6.75
C ILE A 136 -5.03 -4.17 -5.76
N HIS A 137 -4.01 -3.78 -4.98
CA HIS A 137 -4.15 -2.75 -3.94
C HIS A 137 -4.26 -1.35 -4.54
N ARG A 138 -3.37 -0.97 -5.46
CA ARG A 138 -3.36 0.27 -6.26
C ARG A 138 -3.00 1.56 -5.53
N ASP A 139 -3.05 1.59 -4.20
CA ASP A 139 -2.73 2.77 -3.38
C ASP A 139 -1.73 2.43 -2.28
N LEU A 140 -0.68 1.67 -2.65
CA LEU A 140 0.39 1.39 -1.70
C LEU A 140 1.23 2.65 -1.46
N LYS A 141 1.34 3.01 -0.19
CA LYS A 141 2.14 4.12 0.31
C LYS A 141 2.43 3.88 1.79
N PRO A 142 3.44 4.53 2.39
CA PRO A 142 3.77 4.33 3.79
C PRO A 142 2.62 4.57 4.77
N GLN A 143 1.66 5.45 4.44
CA GLN A 143 0.48 5.71 5.25
C GLN A 143 -0.51 4.52 5.30
N ASN A 144 -0.51 3.66 4.27
CA ASN A 144 -1.38 2.49 4.14
C ASN A 144 -0.71 1.19 4.60
N LEU A 145 0.43 1.31 5.28
CA LEU A 145 1.21 0.22 5.88
C LEU A 145 1.25 0.41 7.39
N LEU A 146 0.38 -0.31 8.10
CA LEU A 146 0.26 -0.20 9.54
C LEU A 146 1.32 -1.06 10.23
N ILE A 147 1.84 -0.59 11.36
CA ILE A 147 2.86 -1.28 12.15
C ILE A 147 2.34 -1.47 13.56
N THR A 148 2.39 -2.70 14.03
CA THR A 148 2.05 -3.09 15.40
C THR A 148 3.28 -2.95 16.32
N ASN A 149 3.08 -3.05 17.64
CA ASN A 149 4.16 -2.94 18.62
C ASN A 149 5.26 -4.02 18.46
N ASP A 150 4.89 -5.20 17.98
CA ASP A 150 5.80 -6.31 17.68
C ASP A 150 6.41 -6.24 16.27
N LEU A 151 6.36 -5.06 15.64
CA LEU A 151 6.89 -4.78 14.30
C LEU A 151 6.26 -5.65 13.18
N LYS A 152 5.04 -6.12 13.36
CA LYS A 152 4.26 -6.70 12.27
C LYS A 152 3.69 -5.59 11.40
N LEU A 153 3.79 -5.79 10.08
CA LEU A 153 3.30 -4.87 9.09
C LEU A 153 2.02 -5.41 8.45
N LYS A 154 1.02 -4.53 8.31
CA LYS A 154 -0.29 -4.87 7.76
C LYS A 154 -0.73 -3.87 6.69
N LEU A 155 -1.16 -4.40 5.55
CA LEU A 155 -1.77 -3.60 4.48
C LEU A 155 -3.15 -3.11 4.94
N CYS A 156 -3.46 -1.85 4.69
CA CYS A 156 -4.78 -1.27 4.96
C CYS A 156 -5.22 -0.33 3.83
N ASP A 157 -6.45 0.15 3.91
CA ASP A 157 -7.07 1.07 2.95
C ASP A 157 -7.25 0.46 1.55
N PHE A 158 -8.22 -0.46 1.47
CA PHE A 158 -8.61 -1.13 0.23
C PHE A 158 -9.67 -0.34 -0.56
N GLY A 159 -9.92 0.93 -0.24
CA GLY A 159 -10.94 1.76 -0.89
C GLY A 159 -10.71 1.95 -2.39
N LEU A 160 -9.45 2.01 -2.83
CA LEU A 160 -9.07 2.06 -4.24
C LEU A 160 -8.76 0.69 -4.85
N SER A 161 -8.73 -0.38 -4.05
CA SER A 161 -8.44 -1.72 -4.53
C SER A 161 -9.50 -2.23 -5.48
N ARG A 162 -9.13 -3.12 -6.40
CA ARG A 162 -10.06 -3.76 -7.33
C ARG A 162 -9.86 -5.26 -7.39
N MET A 163 -10.97 -5.98 -7.44
CA MET A 163 -10.97 -7.35 -7.92
C MET A 163 -10.79 -7.33 -9.45
N PHE A 164 -9.81 -8.07 -9.94
CA PHE A 164 -9.60 -8.21 -11.37
C PHE A 164 -10.23 -9.51 -11.90
N SER A 165 -10.92 -9.40 -13.02
CA SER A 165 -11.34 -10.53 -13.83
C SER A 165 -10.55 -10.55 -15.14
N LEU A 166 -10.38 -11.70 -15.74
CA LEU A 166 -9.81 -11.79 -17.09
C LEU A 166 -10.95 -11.81 -18.12
N PRO A 167 -10.97 -10.93 -19.14
CA PRO A 167 -10.05 -9.81 -19.39
C PRO A 167 -10.30 -8.60 -18.47
N MET A 168 -9.25 -7.82 -18.18
CA MET A 168 -9.35 -6.64 -17.33
C MET A 168 -10.10 -5.51 -18.03
N GLY A 169 -11.09 -4.90 -17.35
CA GLY A 169 -11.85 -3.76 -17.87
C GLY A 169 -11.17 -2.41 -17.56
N LYS A 170 -11.64 -1.36 -18.24
CA LYS A 170 -11.17 0.03 -18.07
C LYS A 170 -11.29 0.51 -16.63
N MET A 171 -10.29 1.27 -16.18
CA MET A 171 -10.17 1.75 -14.80
C MET A 171 -10.14 3.29 -14.73
N THR A 172 -10.73 3.86 -13.68
CA THR A 172 -10.88 5.32 -13.51
C THR A 172 -9.64 5.97 -12.88
N HIS A 173 -9.33 7.20 -13.32
CA HIS A 173 -8.37 8.11 -12.68
C HIS A 173 -9.01 8.74 -11.43
N GLU A 174 -8.38 8.61 -10.28
CA GLU A 174 -8.77 9.30 -9.03
C GLU A 174 -7.54 9.99 -8.41
N ILE A 175 -7.78 11.12 -7.75
CA ILE A 175 -6.75 11.97 -7.13
C ILE A 175 -6.25 11.29 -5.85
N VAL A 176 -5.03 10.74 -5.90
CA VAL A 176 -4.37 10.05 -4.79
C VAL A 176 -2.91 10.49 -4.75
N THR A 177 -2.21 10.28 -3.63
CA THR A 177 -0.79 10.58 -3.49
C THR A 177 0.00 10.03 -4.68
N LEU A 178 0.53 10.90 -5.54
CA LEU A 178 1.16 10.55 -6.82
C LEU A 178 2.53 9.88 -6.67
N TRP A 179 3.20 10.06 -5.53
CA TRP A 179 4.63 9.74 -5.33
C TRP A 179 4.98 8.26 -5.51
N TYR A 180 3.99 7.38 -5.36
CA TYR A 180 4.15 5.91 -5.47
C TYR A 180 3.44 5.35 -6.71
N ARG A 181 2.88 6.23 -7.57
CA ARG A 181 2.14 5.84 -8.76
C ARG A 181 3.10 5.49 -9.89
N PRO A 182 2.91 4.33 -10.56
CA PRO A 182 3.78 3.89 -11.62
C PRO A 182 3.58 4.69 -12.92
N PRO A 183 4.63 4.75 -13.78
CA PRO A 183 4.63 5.58 -14.98
C PRO A 183 3.56 5.18 -16.00
N GLU A 184 3.17 3.91 -16.09
CA GLU A 184 2.12 3.47 -17.00
C GLU A 184 0.75 4.07 -16.65
N ILE A 185 0.42 4.19 -15.37
CA ILE A 185 -0.83 4.84 -14.93
C ILE A 185 -0.77 6.34 -15.22
N LEU A 186 0.35 6.98 -14.91
CA LEU A 186 0.57 8.40 -15.19
C LEU A 186 0.59 8.71 -16.70
N SER A 187 0.91 7.70 -17.53
CA SER A 187 0.90 7.80 -18.99
C SER A 187 -0.45 7.44 -19.63
N GLY A 188 -1.50 7.22 -18.81
CA GLY A 188 -2.86 7.02 -19.28
C GLY A 188 -3.21 5.57 -19.65
N ILE A 189 -2.43 4.56 -19.22
CA ILE A 189 -2.80 3.16 -19.40
C ILE A 189 -3.96 2.81 -18.48
N GLU A 190 -5.08 2.41 -19.06
CA GLU A 190 -6.27 1.96 -18.33
C GLU A 190 -6.22 0.46 -17.96
N ASN A 191 -5.51 -0.35 -18.76
CA ASN A 191 -5.39 -1.79 -18.57
C ASN A 191 -4.02 -2.14 -17.99
N TYR A 192 -3.89 -2.15 -16.67
CA TYR A 192 -2.64 -2.46 -15.96
C TYR A 192 -2.76 -3.73 -15.11
N THR A 193 -1.63 -4.32 -14.75
CA THR A 193 -1.54 -5.58 -14.04
C THR A 193 -1.21 -5.38 -12.55
N THR A 194 -1.06 -6.47 -11.80
CA THR A 194 -0.58 -6.47 -10.41
C THR A 194 0.82 -5.84 -10.25
N LYS A 195 1.56 -5.63 -11.36
CA LYS A 195 2.89 -5.02 -11.37
C LYS A 195 2.89 -3.52 -10.96
N VAL A 196 1.70 -2.88 -10.91
CA VAL A 196 1.57 -1.52 -10.35
C VAL A 196 1.95 -1.48 -8.86
N ASP A 197 1.57 -2.51 -8.10
CA ASP A 197 1.92 -2.61 -6.68
C ASP A 197 3.43 -2.87 -6.51
N SER A 198 4.07 -3.59 -7.45
CA SER A 198 5.53 -3.80 -7.44
C SER A 198 6.31 -2.48 -7.56
N TRP A 199 5.85 -1.56 -8.40
CA TRP A 199 6.44 -0.22 -8.50
C TRP A 199 6.40 0.52 -7.16
N SER A 200 5.22 0.51 -6.53
CA SER A 200 5.03 1.15 -5.23
C SER A 200 5.96 0.57 -4.16
N ILE A 201 6.21 -0.76 -4.19
CA ILE A 201 7.20 -1.41 -3.29
C ILE A 201 8.59 -0.83 -3.51
N GLY A 202 9.03 -0.69 -4.76
CA GLY A 202 10.33 -0.09 -5.07
C GLY A 202 10.48 1.32 -4.50
N CYS A 203 9.43 2.16 -4.62
CA CYS A 203 9.39 3.49 -4.03
C CYS A 203 9.42 3.46 -2.50
N ILE A 204 8.67 2.55 -1.87
CA ILE A 204 8.62 2.40 -0.41
C ILE A 204 9.95 1.88 0.13
N MET A 205 10.61 0.93 -0.54
CA MET A 205 11.95 0.46 -0.18
C MET A 205 12.95 1.61 -0.20
N ALA A 206 12.92 2.43 -1.25
CA ALA A 206 13.78 3.62 -1.35
C ALA A 206 13.53 4.59 -0.19
N GLU A 207 12.26 4.83 0.18
CA GLU A 207 11.92 5.70 1.30
C GLU A 207 12.31 5.10 2.65
N MET A 208 12.20 3.78 2.82
CA MET A 208 12.70 3.12 4.04
C MET A 208 14.21 3.33 4.23
N VAL A 209 14.99 3.28 3.15
CA VAL A 209 16.45 3.49 3.20
C VAL A 209 16.82 4.95 3.43
N THR A 210 16.16 5.87 2.73
CA THR A 210 16.56 7.30 2.70
C THR A 210 15.83 8.17 3.71
N GLY A 211 14.64 7.74 4.16
CA GLY A 211 13.71 8.54 4.96
C GLY A 211 12.95 9.61 4.17
N LYS A 212 13.05 9.58 2.84
CA LYS A 212 12.40 10.57 1.94
C LYS A 212 11.76 9.86 0.74
N PRO A 213 10.61 10.36 0.26
CA PRO A 213 10.02 9.86 -0.98
C PRO A 213 11.00 9.93 -2.15
N LEU A 214 11.04 8.87 -2.97
CA LEU A 214 11.97 8.79 -4.12
C LEU A 214 11.56 9.78 -5.23
N PHE A 215 10.27 9.89 -5.51
CA PHE A 215 9.70 10.70 -6.58
C PHE A 215 8.62 11.66 -6.05
N PRO A 216 8.99 12.78 -5.38
CA PRO A 216 8.01 13.72 -4.83
C PRO A 216 7.53 14.71 -5.91
N GLY A 217 6.65 14.27 -6.81
CA GLY A 217 5.99 15.12 -7.79
C GLY A 217 4.84 15.92 -7.18
N ASP A 218 4.60 17.11 -7.70
CA ASP A 218 3.54 18.05 -7.30
C ASP A 218 2.30 17.97 -8.21
N SER A 219 2.44 17.32 -9.35
CA SER A 219 1.42 17.12 -10.38
C SER A 219 1.72 15.80 -11.12
N GLU A 220 0.78 15.30 -11.92
CA GLU A 220 1.00 14.06 -12.70
C GLU A 220 2.19 14.20 -13.65
N ILE A 221 2.28 15.32 -14.36
CA ILE A 221 3.43 15.60 -15.23
C ILE A 221 4.71 15.82 -14.43
N GLY A 222 4.64 16.52 -13.29
CA GLY A 222 5.76 16.69 -12.38
C GLY A 222 6.25 15.35 -11.82
N GLN A 223 5.34 14.43 -11.54
CA GLN A 223 5.64 13.07 -11.09
C GLN A 223 6.37 12.28 -12.20
N LEU A 224 5.87 12.30 -13.43
CA LEU A 224 6.56 11.69 -14.59
C LEU A 224 7.97 12.26 -14.74
N PHE A 225 8.13 13.58 -14.65
CA PHE A 225 9.45 14.21 -14.81
C PHE A 225 10.41 13.82 -13.65
N LYS A 226 9.92 13.68 -12.42
CA LYS A 226 10.76 13.14 -11.33
C LYS A 226 11.23 11.72 -11.60
N ILE A 227 10.35 10.87 -12.15
CA ILE A 227 10.69 9.51 -12.55
C ILE A 227 11.74 9.54 -13.69
N PHE A 228 11.48 10.32 -14.75
CA PHE A 228 12.37 10.41 -15.90
C PHE A 228 13.74 11.00 -15.57
N GLN A 229 13.83 11.97 -14.65
CA GLN A 229 15.09 12.52 -14.18
C GLN A 229 16.02 11.47 -13.58
N LEU A 230 15.48 10.45 -12.94
CA LEU A 230 16.26 9.36 -12.36
C LEU A 230 16.42 8.19 -13.32
N LEU A 231 15.30 7.70 -13.87
CA LEU A 231 15.29 6.44 -14.64
C LEU A 231 15.45 6.64 -16.15
N GLY A 232 15.62 7.88 -16.58
CA GLY A 232 15.69 8.25 -18.00
C GLY A 232 14.31 8.45 -18.63
N THR A 233 14.22 9.31 -19.66
CA THR A 233 12.99 9.47 -20.43
C THR A 233 12.83 8.23 -21.33
N PRO A 234 11.71 7.49 -21.24
CA PRO A 234 11.53 6.29 -22.04
C PRO A 234 11.30 6.62 -23.53
N ASN A 235 11.70 5.70 -24.37
CA ASN A 235 11.41 5.66 -25.81
C ASN A 235 11.00 4.23 -26.20
N ASP A 236 10.65 4.02 -27.46
CA ASP A 236 10.18 2.70 -27.92
C ASP A 236 11.24 1.59 -27.84
N ASP A 237 12.55 1.92 -27.73
CA ASP A 237 13.61 0.94 -27.50
C ASP A 237 13.64 0.46 -26.04
N THR A 238 13.41 1.38 -25.10
CA THR A 238 13.46 1.09 -23.66
C THR A 238 12.13 0.59 -23.09
N TRP A 239 11.02 1.12 -23.65
CA TRP A 239 9.65 0.73 -23.31
C TRP A 239 8.81 0.65 -24.62
N PRO A 240 8.71 -0.52 -25.24
CA PRO A 240 8.00 -0.71 -26.50
C PRO A 240 6.55 -0.21 -26.44
N GLY A 241 6.20 0.67 -27.37
CA GLY A 241 4.86 1.26 -27.50
C GLY A 241 4.59 2.48 -26.61
N VAL A 242 5.57 2.96 -25.86
CA VAL A 242 5.41 4.14 -24.99
C VAL A 242 4.99 5.39 -25.77
N SER A 243 5.51 5.55 -27.00
CA SER A 243 5.18 6.69 -27.86
C SER A 243 3.69 6.79 -28.25
N LYS A 244 2.92 5.71 -28.07
CA LYS A 244 1.48 5.60 -28.36
C LYS A 244 0.60 5.80 -27.15
N LEU A 245 1.17 6.00 -25.96
CA LEU A 245 0.40 6.18 -24.74
C LEU A 245 -0.28 7.54 -24.73
N PRO A 246 -1.52 7.64 -24.18
CA PRO A 246 -2.33 8.86 -24.24
C PRO A 246 -1.63 10.13 -23.73
N GLU A 247 -0.94 10.01 -22.60
CA GLU A 247 -0.29 11.14 -21.91
C GLU A 247 1.22 11.25 -22.23
N TYR A 248 1.75 10.44 -23.20
CA TYR A 248 3.13 10.54 -23.63
C TYR A 248 3.32 11.66 -24.67
N SER A 249 4.42 12.37 -24.58
CA SER A 249 4.80 13.37 -25.59
C SER A 249 6.26 13.25 -26.01
N ILE A 250 6.52 13.21 -27.30
CA ILE A 250 7.88 13.26 -27.87
C ILE A 250 8.61 14.58 -27.50
N LYS A 251 7.86 15.61 -27.08
CA LYS A 251 8.40 16.90 -26.63
C LYS A 251 8.85 16.88 -25.17
N PHE A 252 8.70 15.77 -24.46
CA PHE A 252 9.20 15.67 -23.10
C PHE A 252 10.71 15.88 -23.06
N PRO A 253 11.22 16.58 -22.01
CA PRO A 253 12.65 16.70 -21.80
C PRO A 253 13.32 15.33 -21.78
N GLN A 254 14.47 15.21 -22.44
CA GLN A 254 15.19 13.95 -22.57
C GLN A 254 16.25 13.85 -21.47
N TRP A 255 16.01 13.02 -20.47
CA TRP A 255 16.97 12.70 -19.40
C TRP A 255 17.62 11.34 -19.66
N ARG A 256 18.90 11.25 -19.32
CA ARG A 256 19.64 9.98 -19.34
C ARG A 256 19.35 9.20 -18.06
N HIS A 257 19.27 7.88 -18.19
CA HIS A 257 19.17 6.97 -17.03
C HIS A 257 20.35 7.20 -16.07
N GLN A 258 20.04 7.39 -14.80
CA GLN A 258 20.99 7.46 -13.71
C GLN A 258 20.94 6.15 -12.93
N ASN A 259 22.10 5.57 -12.62
CA ASN A 259 22.13 4.38 -11.78
C ASN A 259 21.75 4.77 -10.35
N ILE A 260 20.77 4.10 -9.80
CA ILE A 260 20.27 4.33 -8.42
C ILE A 260 21.40 4.17 -7.38
N LYS A 261 22.38 3.31 -7.66
CA LYS A 261 23.58 3.09 -6.84
C LYS A 261 24.46 4.33 -6.69
N ASN A 262 24.34 5.31 -7.61
CA ASN A 262 25.08 6.57 -7.55
C ASN A 262 24.42 7.61 -6.63
N ILE A 263 23.21 7.36 -6.15
CA ILE A 263 22.55 8.20 -5.16
C ILE A 263 23.28 8.00 -3.82
N LYS A 264 23.71 9.12 -3.23
CA LYS A 264 24.54 9.12 -2.01
C LYS A 264 23.95 8.28 -0.88
N GLU A 265 22.64 8.37 -0.69
CA GLU A 265 21.88 7.70 0.37
C GLU A 265 21.86 6.18 0.22
N PHE A 266 22.09 5.65 -0.99
CA PHE A 266 22.11 4.20 -1.27
C PHE A 266 23.50 3.60 -1.29
N LYS A 267 24.56 4.42 -1.15
CA LYS A 267 25.95 3.98 -1.34
C LYS A 267 26.34 2.80 -0.45
N ASP A 268 25.84 2.79 0.78
CA ASP A 268 26.15 1.79 1.81
C ASP A 268 25.00 0.78 2.01
N PHE A 269 23.96 0.85 1.16
CA PHE A 269 22.85 -0.09 1.25
C PHE A 269 23.21 -1.44 0.61
N ASP A 270 22.53 -2.49 1.05
CA ASP A 270 22.71 -3.85 0.59
C ASP A 270 22.56 -3.98 -0.94
N LYS A 271 23.49 -4.71 -1.60
CA LYS A 271 23.53 -4.82 -3.06
C LYS A 271 22.34 -5.57 -3.63
N ASP A 272 21.89 -6.63 -2.95
CA ASP A 272 20.71 -7.39 -3.37
C ASP A 272 19.44 -6.57 -3.13
N GLY A 273 19.42 -5.76 -2.06
CA GLY A 273 18.33 -4.82 -1.82
C GLY A 273 18.20 -3.77 -2.91
N LEU A 274 19.33 -3.24 -3.40
CA LEU A 274 19.35 -2.33 -4.57
C LEU A 274 18.89 -3.03 -5.85
N ASP A 275 19.32 -4.27 -6.09
CA ASP A 275 18.89 -5.03 -7.27
C ASP A 275 17.37 -5.29 -7.25
N LEU A 276 16.82 -5.69 -6.10
CA LEU A 276 15.35 -5.83 -5.97
C LEU A 276 14.62 -4.52 -6.24
N MET A 277 15.12 -3.41 -5.70
CA MET A 277 14.55 -2.08 -5.93
C MET A 277 14.58 -1.70 -7.42
N GLU A 278 15.70 -1.90 -8.11
CA GLU A 278 15.85 -1.66 -9.56
C GLU A 278 14.88 -2.53 -10.37
N ARG A 279 14.67 -3.80 -10.00
CA ARG A 279 13.69 -4.70 -10.65
C ARG A 279 12.24 -4.26 -10.45
N CYS A 280 11.93 -3.70 -9.28
CA CYS A 280 10.62 -3.13 -9.00
C CYS A 280 10.39 -1.80 -9.73
N LEU A 281 11.44 -1.01 -9.96
CA LEU A 281 11.37 0.31 -10.59
C LEU A 281 11.64 0.29 -12.11
N GLN A 282 11.36 -0.84 -12.79
CA GLN A 282 11.42 -0.87 -14.24
C GLN A 282 10.31 -0.04 -14.86
N MET A 283 10.67 0.87 -15.79
CA MET A 283 9.73 1.75 -16.50
C MET A 283 8.73 0.94 -17.33
N ASP A 284 9.24 -0.02 -18.10
CA ASP A 284 8.44 -0.98 -18.84
C ASP A 284 7.79 -1.99 -17.87
N PRO A 285 6.44 -2.00 -17.73
CA PRO A 285 5.77 -2.94 -16.83
C PRO A 285 6.05 -4.41 -17.16
N GLU A 286 6.36 -4.73 -18.43
CA GLU A 286 6.64 -6.12 -18.82
C GLU A 286 7.99 -6.61 -18.24
N LYS A 287 8.95 -5.71 -18.08
CA LYS A 287 10.27 -5.99 -17.49
C LYS A 287 10.28 -5.92 -15.95
N ARG A 288 9.23 -5.33 -15.37
CA ARG A 288 9.12 -5.15 -13.92
C ARG A 288 8.86 -6.47 -13.22
N SER A 289 9.54 -6.70 -12.09
CA SER A 289 9.36 -7.88 -11.25
C SER A 289 7.91 -8.02 -10.77
N THR A 290 7.40 -9.23 -10.80
CA THR A 290 6.15 -9.58 -10.14
C THR A 290 6.36 -9.73 -8.62
N ILE A 291 5.29 -9.68 -7.83
CA ILE A 291 5.35 -9.94 -6.38
C ILE A 291 5.95 -11.32 -6.08
N ARG A 292 5.62 -12.35 -6.89
CA ARG A 292 6.15 -13.70 -6.73
C ARG A 292 7.67 -13.76 -6.99
N GLU A 293 8.16 -13.07 -8.01
CA GLU A 293 9.60 -12.97 -8.29
C GLU A 293 10.33 -12.21 -7.19
N ALA A 294 9.74 -11.10 -6.68
CA ALA A 294 10.29 -10.35 -5.57
C ALA A 294 10.40 -11.17 -4.28
N LEU A 295 9.41 -12.02 -3.97
CA LEU A 295 9.45 -12.96 -2.84
C LEU A 295 10.58 -13.98 -2.93
N ASN A 296 10.99 -14.35 -4.15
CA ASN A 296 12.07 -15.30 -4.39
C ASN A 296 13.43 -14.63 -4.64
N HIS A 297 13.50 -13.30 -4.54
CA HIS A 297 14.71 -12.54 -4.77
C HIS A 297 15.76 -12.81 -3.64
N PRO A 298 17.07 -12.87 -3.93
CA PRO A 298 18.11 -13.14 -2.94
C PRO A 298 18.04 -12.26 -1.69
N PHE A 299 17.68 -10.98 -1.83
CA PHE A 299 17.51 -10.06 -0.70
C PHE A 299 16.47 -10.55 0.32
N ILE A 300 15.40 -11.18 -0.15
CA ILE A 300 14.29 -11.69 0.69
C ILE A 300 14.57 -13.14 1.10
N ALA A 301 15.06 -13.99 0.18
CA ALA A 301 15.34 -15.40 0.45
C ALA A 301 16.35 -15.56 1.58
N ARG A 302 17.46 -14.82 1.55
CA ARG A 302 18.48 -14.83 2.61
C ARG A 302 17.89 -14.50 4.00
N TYR A 303 17.01 -13.51 4.09
CA TYR A 303 16.35 -13.17 5.35
C TYR A 303 15.46 -14.30 5.87
N ARG A 304 14.66 -14.93 5.00
CA ARG A 304 13.84 -16.10 5.38
C ARG A 304 14.66 -17.27 5.88
N ASP A 305 15.79 -17.55 5.22
CA ASP A 305 16.67 -18.65 5.59
C ASP A 305 17.33 -18.42 6.97
N GLU A 306 17.72 -17.18 7.26
CA GLU A 306 18.28 -16.78 8.55
C GLU A 306 17.24 -16.89 9.69
N GLU A 307 15.99 -16.49 9.45
CA GLU A 307 14.92 -16.55 10.48
C GLU A 307 14.40 -17.99 10.64
N GLY A 308 14.30 -18.78 9.55
CA GLY A 308 13.91 -20.19 9.59
C GLY A 308 14.92 -21.07 10.30
N GLY A 309 16.23 -20.81 10.10
CA GLY A 309 17.31 -21.55 10.74
C GLY A 309 17.44 -21.29 12.26
N ASN A 310 16.94 -20.16 12.77
CA ASN A 310 16.93 -19.86 14.19
C ASN A 310 15.81 -20.59 14.98
N ASN A 311 14.77 -21.07 14.29
CA ASN A 311 13.66 -21.79 14.94
C ASN A 311 13.94 -23.29 15.10
N ASP A 312 14.89 -23.88 14.34
CA ASP A 312 15.24 -25.30 14.43
C ASP A 312 16.35 -25.62 15.47
N SER A 313 16.96 -24.60 16.08
CA SER A 313 18.03 -24.78 17.08
C SER A 313 17.57 -24.68 18.53
N GLY A 314 16.28 -24.78 18.79
CA GLY A 314 15.64 -24.63 20.11
C GLY A 314 14.81 -25.84 20.57
N GLU A 315 15.24 -27.09 20.27
CA GLU A 315 14.76 -28.29 20.95
C GLU A 315 15.86 -28.96 21.76
#